data_bd752ef249096007ac4d2f21ec0fe39e
#
_entry.id   bd752ef249096007ac4d2f21ec0fe39e
#
_cell.length_a   1.000
_cell.length_b   1.000
_cell.length_c   1.000
_cell.angle_alpha   90.00
_cell.angle_beta   90.00
_cell.angle_gamma   90.00
#
_symmetry.space_group_name_H-M   'P 1'
#
loop_
_entity.id
_entity.type
_entity.pdbx_description
1 polymer ?
#
loop_
_entity_poly.entity_id
_entity_poly.type
_entity_poly.pdbx_seq_one_letter_code
_entity_poly.pdbx_strand_id
1 'polypeptide(L)'
;MRLRDIGGLVVIDFIDMMKLENKRAVEDAMREALSEDRARVQIGRISRFGLLELSRQRLRSSLKERWTQDINTLSTAVLRLLEEESSKEKTSEVRAIVSPDMSALLLNERRVRLNDIEARSSVKLVVISDATRPDSRFEVIRIKDGKVIDPEKNR
;
A
#
# COMPACT_ATOMS: atom_id res chain seq x y z
N MET A 1 -4.40 -2.59 -21.65
CA MET A 1 -3.46 -3.24 -20.73
C MET A 1 -2.31 -2.29 -20.35
N ARG A 2 -1.54 -1.73 -21.28
CA ARG A 2 -0.39 -0.83 -21.00
C ARG A 2 -0.74 0.37 -20.12
N LEU A 3 -1.80 1.13 -20.45
CA LEU A 3 -2.20 2.36 -19.74
C LEU A 3 -2.56 2.14 -18.26
N ARG A 4 -3.12 0.97 -17.93
CA ARG A 4 -3.56 0.62 -16.56
C ARG A 4 -2.63 -0.37 -15.87
N ASP A 5 -1.51 -0.70 -16.50
CA ASP A 5 -0.55 -1.70 -16.03
C ASP A 5 -1.20 -3.02 -15.56
N ILE A 6 -2.15 -3.50 -16.36
CA ILE A 6 -2.83 -4.78 -16.10
C ILE A 6 -1.85 -5.90 -16.39
N GLY A 7 -1.58 -6.72 -15.41
CA GLY A 7 -0.70 -7.89 -15.50
C GLY A 7 -1.33 -9.14 -14.90
N GLY A 8 -0.66 -10.25 -15.06
CA GLY A 8 -1.12 -11.58 -14.72
C GLY A 8 -1.58 -12.35 -15.95
N LEU A 9 -2.39 -13.37 -15.73
CA LEU A 9 -2.97 -14.18 -16.81
C LEU A 9 -4.21 -13.47 -17.36
N VAL A 10 -4.23 -13.29 -18.67
CA VAL A 10 -5.38 -12.71 -19.40
C VAL A 10 -5.84 -13.74 -20.42
N VAL A 11 -7.13 -14.01 -20.47
CA VAL A 11 -7.76 -14.89 -21.43
C VAL A 11 -8.66 -14.04 -22.32
N ILE A 12 -8.51 -14.19 -23.62
CA ILE A 12 -9.30 -13.49 -24.63
C ILE A 12 -10.12 -14.54 -25.38
N ASP A 13 -11.41 -14.34 -25.44
CA ASP A 13 -12.34 -15.16 -26.18
C ASP A 13 -12.55 -14.54 -27.58
N PHE A 14 -12.10 -15.26 -28.61
CA PHE A 14 -12.27 -14.85 -30.00
C PHE A 14 -13.43 -15.61 -30.64
N ILE A 15 -14.06 -14.96 -31.61
CA ILE A 15 -15.05 -15.63 -32.45
C ILE A 15 -14.48 -16.89 -33.09
N ASP A 16 -15.29 -17.92 -33.26
CA ASP A 16 -14.88 -19.15 -33.88
C ASP A 16 -14.32 -18.95 -35.29
N MET A 17 -13.11 -19.46 -35.50
CA MET A 17 -12.40 -19.39 -36.78
C MET A 17 -12.19 -20.78 -37.33
N MET A 18 -12.86 -21.09 -38.43
CA MET A 18 -12.78 -22.39 -39.11
C MET A 18 -11.42 -22.62 -39.77
N LYS A 19 -10.81 -21.58 -40.32
CA LYS A 19 -9.53 -21.66 -41.02
C LYS A 19 -8.36 -21.39 -40.08
N LEU A 20 -7.37 -22.30 -40.14
CA LEU A 20 -6.15 -22.16 -39.34
C LEU A 20 -5.35 -20.89 -39.70
N GLU A 21 -5.42 -20.47 -40.97
CA GLU A 21 -4.76 -19.25 -41.44
C GLU A 21 -5.27 -18.00 -40.73
N ASN A 22 -6.59 -17.92 -40.48
CA ASN A 22 -7.18 -16.80 -39.75
C ASN A 22 -6.71 -16.74 -38.26
N LYS A 23 -6.62 -17.92 -37.63
CA LYS A 23 -6.08 -18.02 -36.27
C LYS A 23 -4.64 -17.52 -36.21
N ARG A 24 -3.79 -17.95 -37.16
CA ARG A 24 -2.41 -17.48 -37.23
C ARG A 24 -2.28 -15.99 -37.47
N ALA A 25 -3.10 -15.43 -38.38
CA ALA A 25 -3.10 -14.00 -38.66
C ALA A 25 -3.46 -13.19 -37.42
N VAL A 26 -4.42 -13.63 -36.61
CA VAL A 26 -4.78 -12.99 -35.34
C VAL A 26 -3.65 -13.13 -34.32
N GLU A 27 -3.03 -14.30 -34.17
CA GLU A 27 -1.90 -14.52 -33.28
C GLU A 27 -0.72 -13.61 -33.61
N ASP A 28 -0.41 -13.46 -34.91
CA ASP A 28 0.69 -12.63 -35.38
C ASP A 28 0.42 -11.14 -35.16
N ALA A 29 -0.81 -10.67 -35.47
CA ALA A 29 -1.23 -9.31 -35.16
C ALA A 29 -1.17 -8.99 -33.65
N MET A 30 -1.52 -9.96 -32.80
CA MET A 30 -1.42 -9.80 -31.35
C MET A 30 0.06 -9.72 -30.89
N ARG A 31 0.95 -10.54 -31.47
CA ARG A 31 2.39 -10.46 -31.17
C ARG A 31 2.97 -9.11 -31.59
N GLU A 32 2.62 -8.64 -32.76
CA GLU A 32 3.06 -7.34 -33.25
C GLU A 32 2.58 -6.20 -32.34
N ALA A 33 1.29 -6.17 -32.01
CA ALA A 33 0.72 -5.16 -31.13
C ALA A 33 1.33 -5.15 -29.71
N LEU A 34 1.82 -6.28 -29.23
CA LEU A 34 2.43 -6.43 -27.91
C LEU A 34 3.96 -6.30 -27.92
N SER A 35 4.60 -6.27 -29.10
CA SER A 35 6.05 -6.12 -29.23
C SER A 35 6.57 -4.79 -28.65
N GLU A 36 5.77 -3.74 -28.67
CA GLU A 36 6.08 -2.42 -28.11
C GLU A 36 5.83 -2.33 -26.58
N ASP A 37 5.33 -3.40 -25.94
CA ASP A 37 5.11 -3.38 -24.50
C ASP A 37 6.44 -3.51 -23.75
N ARG A 38 6.69 -2.62 -22.79
CA ARG A 38 7.88 -2.69 -21.94
C ARG A 38 7.85 -3.87 -20.97
N ALA A 39 6.67 -4.41 -20.69
CA ALA A 39 6.51 -5.56 -19.83
C ALA A 39 6.80 -6.85 -20.60
N ARG A 40 7.35 -7.84 -19.92
CA ARG A 40 7.50 -9.18 -20.49
C ARG A 40 6.12 -9.79 -20.71
N VAL A 41 5.79 -10.06 -21.98
CA VAL A 41 4.53 -10.69 -22.39
C VAL A 41 4.84 -12.05 -23.03
N GLN A 42 4.10 -13.08 -22.62
CA GLN A 42 4.09 -14.39 -23.24
C GLN A 42 2.70 -14.66 -23.78
N ILE A 43 2.60 -15.05 -25.06
CA ILE A 43 1.33 -15.31 -25.75
C ILE A 43 1.28 -16.77 -26.13
N GLY A 44 0.17 -17.43 -25.78
CA GLY A 44 -0.17 -18.77 -26.24
C GLY A 44 -0.69 -18.78 -27.68
N ARG A 45 -1.14 -19.95 -28.11
CA ARG A 45 -1.89 -20.13 -29.37
C ARG A 45 -3.39 -20.10 -29.07
N ILE A 46 -4.17 -19.72 -30.08
CA ILE A 46 -5.63 -19.80 -29.98
C ILE A 46 -6.03 -21.29 -29.90
N SER A 47 -6.72 -21.63 -28.83
CA SER A 47 -7.19 -22.98 -28.57
C SER A 47 -8.28 -23.40 -29.55
N ARG A 48 -8.71 -24.69 -29.50
CA ARG A 48 -9.85 -25.19 -30.25
C ARG A 48 -11.16 -24.45 -29.92
N PHE A 49 -11.24 -23.91 -28.72
CA PHE A 49 -12.42 -23.20 -28.22
C PHE A 49 -12.36 -21.66 -28.47
N GLY A 50 -11.41 -21.20 -29.30
CA GLY A 50 -11.28 -19.77 -29.58
C GLY A 50 -10.56 -18.96 -28.51
N LEU A 51 -10.06 -19.59 -27.43
CA LEU A 51 -9.43 -18.89 -26.33
C LEU A 51 -7.93 -18.67 -26.59
N LEU A 52 -7.48 -17.44 -26.43
CA LEU A 52 -6.07 -17.07 -26.42
C LEU A 52 -5.66 -16.68 -25.00
N GLU A 53 -4.65 -17.36 -24.49
CA GLU A 53 -4.06 -17.07 -23.19
C GLU A 53 -2.80 -16.23 -23.36
N LEU A 54 -2.67 -15.18 -22.59
CA LEU A 54 -1.45 -14.41 -22.50
C LEU A 54 -1.10 -14.10 -21.04
N SER A 55 0.18 -14.14 -20.75
CA SER A 55 0.72 -13.73 -19.44
C SER A 55 1.52 -12.46 -19.62
N ARG A 56 1.21 -11.44 -18.81
CA ARG A 56 1.91 -10.16 -18.81
C ARG A 56 2.45 -9.86 -17.42
N GLN A 57 3.72 -9.56 -17.32
CA GLN A 57 4.35 -9.13 -16.08
C GLN A 57 3.90 -7.70 -15.72
N ARG A 58 3.55 -7.46 -14.46
CA ARG A 58 3.35 -6.09 -13.97
C ARG A 58 4.67 -5.38 -13.84
N LEU A 59 4.71 -4.11 -14.26
CA LEU A 59 5.88 -3.25 -14.11
C LEU A 59 5.88 -2.50 -12.77
N ARG A 60 4.69 -2.28 -12.21
CA ARG A 60 4.50 -1.58 -10.92
C ARG A 60 3.77 -2.48 -9.94
N SER A 61 4.07 -2.31 -8.67
CA SER A 61 3.30 -2.95 -7.60
C SER A 61 1.83 -2.53 -7.64
N SER A 62 0.94 -3.42 -7.22
CA SER A 62 -0.50 -3.14 -7.16
C SER A 62 -0.77 -1.92 -6.26
N LEU A 63 -1.92 -1.26 -6.45
CA LEU A 63 -2.35 -0.18 -5.56
C LEU A 63 -2.37 -0.64 -4.09
N LYS A 64 -2.81 -1.87 -3.84
CA LYS A 64 -2.83 -2.46 -2.49
C LYS A 64 -1.42 -2.60 -1.90
N GLU A 65 -0.44 -3.08 -2.69
CA GLU A 65 0.95 -3.21 -2.24
C GLU A 65 1.59 -1.85 -1.96
N ARG A 66 1.35 -0.85 -2.83
CA ARG A 66 1.82 0.53 -2.61
C ARG A 66 1.19 1.14 -1.37
N TRP A 67 -0.11 0.94 -1.18
CA TRP A 67 -0.83 1.39 -0.01
C TRP A 67 -0.24 0.80 1.29
N THR A 68 0.02 -0.50 1.31
CA THR A 68 0.64 -1.17 2.46
C THR A 68 2.04 -0.64 2.73
N GLN A 69 2.82 -0.33 1.69
CA GLN A 69 4.14 0.31 1.84
C GLN A 69 4.02 1.72 2.42
N ASP A 70 3.04 2.51 1.97
CA ASP A 70 2.80 3.86 2.46
C ASP A 70 2.40 3.85 3.94
N ILE A 71 1.52 2.94 4.37
CA ILE A 71 1.13 2.77 5.78
C ILE A 71 2.34 2.37 6.64
N ASN A 72 3.18 1.45 6.18
CA ASN A 72 4.40 1.06 6.90
C ASN A 72 5.37 2.23 7.06
N THR A 73 5.55 3.02 6.02
CA THR A 73 6.39 4.22 6.05
C THR A 73 5.83 5.26 7.01
N LEU A 74 4.53 5.51 6.97
CA LEU A 74 3.84 6.43 7.88
C LEU A 74 3.89 5.94 9.32
N SER A 75 3.75 4.63 9.57
CA SER A 75 3.87 4.07 10.93
C SER A 75 5.23 4.35 11.55
N THR A 76 6.28 4.31 10.74
CA THR A 76 7.64 4.66 11.19
C THR A 76 7.76 6.15 11.52
N ALA A 77 7.11 7.02 10.75
CA ALA A 77 7.05 8.45 11.04
C ALA A 77 6.29 8.73 12.34
N VAL A 78 5.16 8.06 12.55
CA VAL A 78 4.39 8.15 13.81
C VAL A 78 5.23 7.73 15.01
N LEU A 79 5.90 6.58 14.94
CA LEU A 79 6.77 6.10 16.03
C LEU A 79 7.90 7.09 16.35
N ARG A 80 8.49 7.68 15.32
CA ARG A 80 9.55 8.67 15.49
C ARG A 80 9.05 9.94 16.19
N LEU A 81 7.86 10.42 15.84
CA LEU A 81 7.23 11.56 16.50
C LEU A 81 6.83 11.22 17.95
N LEU A 82 6.31 10.00 18.20
CA LEU A 82 6.03 9.56 19.56
C LEU A 82 7.29 9.55 20.42
N GLU A 83 8.42 9.05 19.90
CA GLU A 83 9.71 9.06 20.59
C GLU A 83 10.21 10.50 20.83
N GLU A 84 10.10 11.38 19.85
CA GLU A 84 10.48 12.79 19.98
C GLU A 84 9.64 13.52 21.02
N GLU A 85 8.31 13.41 20.97
CA GLU A 85 7.40 14.07 21.90
C GLU A 85 7.49 13.49 23.33
N SER A 86 7.73 12.19 23.46
CA SER A 86 7.92 11.56 24.78
C SER A 86 9.23 11.95 25.46
N SER A 87 10.24 12.36 24.69
CA SER A 87 11.54 12.79 25.21
C SER A 87 11.53 14.24 25.72
N LYS A 88 10.47 15.02 25.48
CA LYS A 88 10.37 16.41 25.93
C LYS A 88 10.06 16.49 27.43
N GLU A 89 10.68 17.45 28.11
CA GLU A 89 10.53 17.64 29.55
C GLU A 89 9.08 17.79 30.01
N LYS A 90 8.77 17.19 31.17
CA LYS A 90 7.44 17.24 31.81
C LYS A 90 6.31 16.66 30.98
N THR A 91 6.58 15.79 30.03
CA THR A 91 5.56 15.04 29.28
C THR A 91 5.03 13.92 30.16
N SER A 92 3.71 13.84 30.34
CA SER A 92 3.05 12.77 31.08
C SER A 92 2.43 11.71 30.17
N GLU A 93 1.90 12.12 29.03
CA GLU A 93 1.27 11.24 28.07
C GLU A 93 1.42 11.79 26.66
N VAL A 94 1.57 10.90 25.67
CA VAL A 94 1.54 11.26 24.24
C VAL A 94 0.47 10.41 23.56
N ARG A 95 -0.41 11.04 22.79
CA ARG A 95 -1.50 10.41 22.04
C ARG A 95 -1.25 10.48 20.55
N ALA A 96 -1.34 9.36 19.88
CA ALA A 96 -1.39 9.29 18.42
C ALA A 96 -2.83 9.01 17.97
N ILE A 97 -3.43 9.92 17.21
CA ILE A 97 -4.74 9.76 16.60
C ILE A 97 -4.53 9.37 15.15
N VAL A 98 -4.93 8.16 14.80
CA VAL A 98 -4.61 7.52 13.51
C VAL A 98 -5.84 6.80 12.95
N SER A 99 -5.78 6.40 11.67
CA SER A 99 -6.81 5.55 11.07
C SER A 99 -6.89 4.16 11.73
N PRO A 100 -7.99 3.42 11.56
CA PRO A 100 -8.13 2.06 12.09
C PRO A 100 -7.02 1.11 11.63
N ASP A 101 -6.65 1.15 10.34
CA ASP A 101 -5.61 0.28 9.79
C ASP A 101 -4.22 0.62 10.37
N MET A 102 -3.91 1.90 10.52
CA MET A 102 -2.68 2.36 11.18
C MET A 102 -2.66 1.97 12.66
N SER A 103 -3.78 2.09 13.35
CA SER A 103 -3.91 1.69 14.75
C SER A 103 -3.65 0.19 14.93
N ALA A 104 -4.24 -0.64 14.06
CA ALA A 104 -4.01 -2.09 14.06
C ALA A 104 -2.53 -2.43 13.82
N LEU A 105 -1.88 -1.77 12.86
CA LEU A 105 -0.47 -1.94 12.57
C LEU A 105 0.42 -1.58 13.78
N LEU A 106 0.19 -0.41 14.39
CA LEU A 106 0.97 0.06 15.53
C LEU A 106 0.83 -0.85 16.75
N LEU A 107 -0.40 -1.24 17.08
CA LEU A 107 -0.69 -2.02 18.28
C LEU A 107 -0.35 -3.51 18.16
N ASN A 108 -0.34 -4.07 16.96
CA ASN A 108 -0.02 -5.48 16.73
C ASN A 108 1.42 -5.67 16.27
N GLU A 109 1.80 -5.08 15.15
CA GLU A 109 3.11 -5.34 14.54
C GLU A 109 4.24 -4.49 15.14
N ARG A 110 3.93 -3.27 15.62
CA ARG A 110 4.90 -2.34 16.17
C ARG A 110 4.85 -2.23 17.71
N ARG A 111 4.10 -3.09 18.37
CA ARG A 111 3.88 -3.07 19.82
C ARG A 111 5.19 -3.09 20.63
N VAL A 112 6.14 -3.92 20.23
CA VAL A 112 7.45 -3.99 20.90
C VAL A 112 8.14 -2.63 20.89
N ARG A 113 8.09 -1.92 19.79
CA ARG A 113 8.69 -0.59 19.66
C ARG A 113 7.98 0.46 20.52
N LEU A 114 6.65 0.41 20.61
CA LEU A 114 5.89 1.28 21.52
C LEU A 114 6.26 1.05 22.98
N ASN A 115 6.33 -0.20 23.40
CA ASN A 115 6.74 -0.57 24.77
C ASN A 115 8.17 -0.11 25.08
N ASP A 116 9.10 -0.22 24.13
CA ASP A 116 10.46 0.27 24.29
C ASP A 116 10.52 1.78 24.50
N ILE A 117 9.71 2.56 23.77
CA ILE A 117 9.63 4.00 23.93
C ILE A 117 9.07 4.36 25.32
N GLU A 118 7.97 3.71 25.73
CA GLU A 118 7.38 3.91 27.07
C GLU A 118 8.39 3.60 28.19
N ALA A 119 9.11 2.49 28.07
CA ALA A 119 10.09 2.06 29.07
C ALA A 119 11.26 3.06 29.19
N ARG A 120 11.72 3.65 28.07
CA ARG A 120 12.83 4.61 28.08
C ARG A 120 12.42 6.00 28.56
N SER A 121 11.24 6.46 28.14
CA SER A 121 10.77 7.80 28.45
C SER A 121 10.00 7.90 29.76
N SER A 122 9.50 6.79 30.30
CA SER A 122 8.56 6.74 31.42
C SER A 122 7.27 7.54 31.15
N VAL A 123 6.90 7.70 29.87
CA VAL A 123 5.74 8.44 29.40
C VAL A 123 4.73 7.45 28.83
N LYS A 124 3.46 7.63 29.15
CA LYS A 124 2.38 6.79 28.60
C LYS A 124 2.11 7.13 27.14
N LEU A 125 2.13 6.10 26.28
CA LEU A 125 1.75 6.23 24.86
C LEU A 125 0.34 5.68 24.66
N VAL A 126 -0.52 6.47 24.00
CA VAL A 126 -1.90 6.08 23.71
C VAL A 126 -2.14 6.17 22.20
N VAL A 127 -2.58 5.07 21.58
CA VAL A 127 -2.99 5.04 20.19
C VAL A 127 -4.52 5.07 20.13
N ILE A 128 -5.08 6.11 19.50
CA ILE A 128 -6.52 6.32 19.34
C ILE A 128 -6.88 6.07 17.88
N SER A 129 -7.80 5.15 17.66
CA SER A 129 -8.35 4.86 16.33
C SER A 129 -9.48 5.83 16.02
N ASP A 130 -9.37 6.55 14.90
CA ASP A 130 -10.39 7.46 14.38
C ASP A 130 -10.84 7.00 12.99
N ALA A 131 -12.06 6.46 12.90
CA ALA A 131 -12.62 5.94 11.65
C ALA A 131 -12.91 7.01 10.58
N THR A 132 -12.94 8.28 10.97
CA THR A 132 -13.16 9.40 10.03
C THR A 132 -11.86 9.87 9.39
N ARG A 133 -10.73 9.45 9.92
CA ARG A 133 -9.41 9.89 9.47
C ARG A 133 -8.88 9.01 8.34
N PRO A 134 -8.42 9.60 7.22
CA PRO A 134 -7.79 8.82 6.15
C PRO A 134 -6.42 8.29 6.60
N ASP A 135 -6.00 7.16 6.04
CA ASP A 135 -4.74 6.49 6.40
C ASP A 135 -3.48 7.33 6.18
N SER A 136 -3.57 8.33 5.30
CA SER A 136 -2.46 9.26 5.02
C SER A 136 -2.30 10.38 6.04
N ARG A 137 -3.21 10.49 7.03
CA ARG A 137 -3.18 11.56 8.03
C ARG A 137 -3.16 10.99 9.43
N PHE A 138 -2.29 11.56 10.25
CA PHE A 138 -2.22 11.27 11.67
C PHE A 138 -1.96 12.55 12.45
N GLU A 139 -2.22 12.51 13.74
CA GLU A 139 -2.00 13.61 14.66
C GLU A 139 -1.35 13.07 15.93
N VAL A 140 -0.35 13.77 16.43
CA VAL A 140 0.31 13.42 17.69
C VAL A 140 0.12 14.56 18.68
N ILE A 141 -0.47 14.26 19.82
CA ILE A 141 -0.82 15.23 20.85
C ILE A 141 0.00 14.91 22.10
N ARG A 142 0.66 15.91 22.65
CA ARG A 142 1.39 15.81 23.89
C ARG A 142 0.57 16.36 25.07
N ILE A 143 0.57 15.65 26.19
CA ILE A 143 -0.07 16.10 27.43
C ILE A 143 1.02 16.35 28.48
N LYS A 144 0.98 17.55 29.04
CA LYS A 144 1.85 18.02 30.10
C LYS A 144 1.01 18.53 31.26
N ASP A 145 1.24 18.02 32.46
CA ASP A 145 0.49 18.45 33.67
C ASP A 145 -1.03 18.45 33.49
N GLY A 146 -1.56 17.43 32.75
CA GLY A 146 -2.99 17.31 32.45
C GLY A 146 -3.54 18.26 31.38
N LYS A 147 -2.69 19.09 30.75
CA LYS A 147 -3.09 20.00 29.68
C LYS A 147 -2.56 19.53 28.33
N VAL A 148 -3.43 19.58 27.32
CA VAL A 148 -3.06 19.29 25.92
C VAL A 148 -2.15 20.41 25.40
N ILE A 149 -1.00 20.02 24.85
CA ILE A 149 -0.09 20.91 24.12
C ILE A 149 -0.12 20.46 22.66
N ASP A 150 -0.68 21.32 21.82
CA ASP A 150 -0.79 21.08 20.38
C ASP A 150 0.56 21.39 19.72
N PRO A 151 1.22 20.44 19.06
CA PRO A 151 2.51 20.66 18.40
C PRO A 151 2.42 21.60 17.19
N GLU A 152 1.24 21.78 16.59
CA GLU A 152 1.07 22.63 15.39
C GLU A 152 0.99 24.13 15.72
N LYS A 153 0.77 24.52 16.96
CA LYS A 153 0.70 25.96 17.34
C LYS A 153 2.05 26.62 17.63
N ASN A 154 3.15 25.86 17.55
CA ASN A 154 4.51 26.34 17.82
C ASN A 154 5.47 26.23 16.63
N ARG A 155 4.96 26.24 15.39
CA ARG A 155 5.77 26.40 14.18
C ARG A 155 5.38 27.66 13.44
#